data_48294ab7164b8de59e1e1164bd19d376
#
_entry.id   48294ab7164b8de59e1e1164bd19d376
#
_cell.length_a   1.000
_cell.length_b   1.000
_cell.length_c   1.000
_cell.angle_alpha   90.00
_cell.angle_beta   90.00
_cell.angle_gamma   90.00
#
_symmetry.space_group_name_H-M   'P 1'
#
loop_
_entity.id
_entity.type
_entity.pdbx_description
1 polymer ?
#
loop_
_entity_poly.entity_id
_entity_poly.type
_entity_poly.pdbx_seq_one_letter_code
_entity_poly.pdbx_strand_id
1 'polypeptide(L)'
;MIKLSELLPPRPEDSWKILRQIGIDNVVGVLNGGEEDRRMFSSVGGKGWDEDERDEVAWGRKALKDNIDIYERWGFNLVAMEDTPPMDRIRLGQEGRDEEIDHFIEQVKALGSLGIATLAYNWMALSSWGRTDIQIKDRGGAFVTGYSRSIGQAKPNLLEPGSVTVETMWDSLTYFLKAVLPEAEKSGVRLAMHPDDPPQHMDRGVPRIMSSVADYRRLIAIFPSFSNGVTLCQGNFALMPEVLNDETSIPEVIREFGSERIPFVHFRDVRGNVDEFRETFHDDGQTDMAACIEAYKEIGFEGPMRPDHVPTLQGESNDRPGYEMLGRLFAVGYIRGLEHSVYGHPSTRVSDPSPST
;
A
#
# COMPACT_ATOMS: atom_id res chain seq x y z
N MET A 1 5.39 19.43 1.50
CA MET A 1 6.37 18.49 2.10
C MET A 1 5.73 17.13 2.22
N ILE A 2 6.45 16.06 1.93
CA ILE A 2 5.96 14.67 2.01
C ILE A 2 5.41 14.38 3.41
N LYS A 3 4.25 13.73 3.49
CA LYS A 3 3.71 13.25 4.78
C LYS A 3 4.28 11.86 5.07
N LEU A 4 5.51 11.83 5.62
CA LEU A 4 6.12 10.57 6.02
C LEU A 4 5.25 9.91 7.09
N SER A 5 4.81 8.69 6.83
CA SER A 5 3.79 7.97 7.59
C SER A 5 4.15 6.50 7.78
N GLU A 6 3.45 5.84 8.67
CA GLU A 6 3.60 4.41 8.96
C GLU A 6 2.25 3.69 8.94
N LEU A 7 2.24 2.45 8.47
CA LEU A 7 1.05 1.61 8.52
C LEU A 7 0.84 1.08 9.94
N LEU A 8 -0.30 1.40 10.53
CA LEU A 8 -0.69 0.93 11.86
C LEU A 8 -2.14 0.44 11.86
N PRO A 9 -2.41 -0.75 12.40
CA PRO A 9 -3.78 -1.13 12.73
C PRO A 9 -4.27 -0.27 13.92
N PRO A 10 -5.59 -0.07 14.11
CA PRO A 10 -6.13 0.72 15.23
C PRO A 10 -6.06 -0.03 16.57
N ARG A 11 -4.97 -0.72 16.81
CA ARG A 11 -4.65 -1.53 18.02
C ARG A 11 -3.32 -1.07 18.60
N PRO A 12 -3.34 -0.17 19.60
CA PRO A 12 -2.14 0.43 20.15
C PRO A 12 -1.16 -0.60 20.74
N GLU A 13 0.12 -0.45 20.41
CA GLU A 13 1.24 -1.23 20.90
C GLU A 13 2.33 -0.32 21.47
N ASP A 14 3.27 -0.87 22.25
CA ASP A 14 4.42 -0.09 22.74
C ASP A 14 5.30 0.47 21.62
N SER A 15 5.32 -0.19 20.46
CA SER A 15 5.97 0.26 19.24
C SER A 15 5.48 1.64 18.76
N TRP A 16 4.24 2.03 19.05
CA TRP A 16 3.70 3.35 18.71
C TRP A 16 4.47 4.49 19.41
N LYS A 17 4.92 4.27 20.66
CA LYS A 17 5.77 5.24 21.37
C LYS A 17 7.10 5.44 20.64
N ILE A 18 7.69 4.36 20.12
CA ILE A 18 8.95 4.43 19.37
C ILE A 18 8.75 5.28 18.12
N LEU A 19 7.68 5.05 17.36
CA LEU A 19 7.38 5.84 16.18
C LEU A 19 7.20 7.33 16.51
N ARG A 20 6.51 7.66 17.60
CA ARG A 20 6.40 9.04 18.08
C ARG A 20 7.77 9.65 18.43
N GLN A 21 8.62 8.88 19.12
CA GLN A 21 9.96 9.33 19.53
C GLN A 21 10.88 9.64 18.34
N ILE A 22 10.72 8.92 17.21
CA ILE A 22 11.45 9.22 15.98
C ILE A 22 10.74 10.26 15.10
N GLY A 23 9.65 10.87 15.59
CA GLY A 23 8.96 11.98 14.92
C GLY A 23 8.08 11.57 13.75
N ILE A 24 7.43 10.42 13.83
CA ILE A 24 6.32 10.06 12.95
C ILE A 24 5.04 10.62 13.56
N ASP A 25 4.38 11.50 12.82
CA ASP A 25 3.13 12.15 13.21
C ASP A 25 1.94 11.65 12.39
N ASN A 26 2.20 11.01 11.25
CA ASN A 26 1.16 10.57 10.32
C ASN A 26 1.11 9.05 10.27
N VAL A 27 -0.10 8.53 10.15
CA VAL A 27 -0.34 7.09 9.98
C VAL A 27 -1.24 6.81 8.78
N VAL A 28 -0.99 5.66 8.19
CA VAL A 28 -1.87 4.98 7.27
C VAL A 28 -2.62 3.94 8.08
N GLY A 29 -3.94 3.96 8.04
CA GLY A 29 -4.77 3.04 8.82
C GLY A 29 -5.25 1.86 7.99
N VAL A 30 -5.58 0.78 8.69
CA VAL A 30 -6.40 -0.32 8.18
C VAL A 30 -7.72 -0.34 8.93
N LEU A 31 -8.74 -0.97 8.34
CA LEU A 31 -10.03 -1.18 9.00
C LEU A 31 -9.88 -2.28 10.07
N ASN A 32 -10.54 -2.13 11.19
CA ASN A 32 -10.59 -3.20 12.19
C ASN A 32 -11.51 -4.32 11.72
N GLY A 33 -10.96 -5.33 11.05
CA GLY A 33 -11.68 -6.42 10.41
C GLY A 33 -11.97 -6.22 8.91
N GLY A 34 -11.30 -5.30 8.26
CA GLY A 34 -11.31 -5.11 6.81
C GLY A 34 -10.67 -6.26 6.03
N GLU A 35 -10.54 -6.10 4.73
CA GLU A 35 -10.01 -7.15 3.86
C GLU A 35 -8.50 -7.34 4.04
N GLU A 36 -7.75 -6.24 4.08
CA GLU A 36 -6.30 -6.29 4.29
C GLU A 36 -5.95 -6.71 5.72
N ASP A 37 -6.66 -6.21 6.73
CA ASP A 37 -6.48 -6.62 8.12
C ASP A 37 -6.59 -8.14 8.29
N ARG A 38 -7.46 -8.78 7.52
CA ARG A 38 -7.64 -10.25 7.57
C ARG A 38 -6.60 -11.03 6.77
N ARG A 39 -6.11 -10.46 5.66
CA ARG A 39 -5.30 -11.18 4.67
C ARG A 39 -3.82 -10.88 4.75
N MET A 40 -3.44 -9.72 5.29
CA MET A 40 -2.10 -9.17 5.20
C MET A 40 -0.99 -10.18 5.53
N PHE A 41 -1.08 -10.89 6.64
CA PHE A 41 -0.04 -11.84 7.02
C PHE A 41 -0.37 -13.30 6.70
N SER A 42 -1.65 -13.64 6.53
CA SER A 42 -2.05 -15.03 6.24
C SER A 42 -1.50 -15.52 4.90
N SER A 43 -1.38 -14.64 3.92
CA SER A 43 -0.85 -14.98 2.59
C SER A 43 0.65 -15.30 2.59
N VAL A 44 1.40 -14.83 3.57
CA VAL A 44 2.85 -15.00 3.70
C VAL A 44 3.27 -15.91 4.85
N GLY A 45 2.31 -16.43 5.63
CA GLY A 45 2.58 -17.36 6.74
C GLY A 45 3.07 -16.69 8.02
N GLY A 46 2.90 -15.37 8.16
CA GLY A 46 3.13 -14.64 9.41
C GLY A 46 1.97 -14.80 10.40
N LYS A 47 2.20 -14.49 11.68
CA LYS A 47 1.14 -14.48 12.71
C LYS A 47 0.27 -13.22 12.64
N GLY A 48 0.85 -12.11 12.16
CA GLY A 48 0.15 -10.84 12.06
C GLY A 48 -0.03 -10.13 13.39
N TRP A 49 -1.03 -9.28 13.42
CA TRP A 49 -1.47 -8.58 14.64
C TRP A 49 -2.46 -9.42 15.44
N ASP A 50 -2.52 -9.19 16.75
CA ASP A 50 -3.46 -9.89 17.62
C ASP A 50 -4.91 -9.64 17.15
N GLU A 51 -5.74 -10.69 17.22
CA GLU A 51 -7.15 -10.61 16.86
C GLU A 51 -7.94 -10.00 18.05
N ASP A 52 -8.38 -8.74 17.87
CA ASP A 52 -9.36 -8.13 18.75
C ASP A 52 -10.79 -8.32 18.22
N GLU A 53 -11.80 -7.93 19.02
CA GLU A 53 -13.17 -7.85 18.56
C GLU A 53 -13.25 -6.97 17.32
N ARG A 54 -13.76 -7.54 16.22
CA ARG A 54 -13.87 -6.88 14.93
C ARG A 54 -15.25 -6.26 14.79
N ASP A 55 -15.28 -5.04 14.25
CA ASP A 55 -16.55 -4.40 13.89
C ASP A 55 -17.15 -5.10 12.67
N GLU A 56 -18.43 -5.46 12.75
CA GLU A 56 -19.16 -6.06 11.60
C GLU A 56 -19.23 -5.12 10.39
N VAL A 57 -19.23 -3.79 10.64
CA VAL A 57 -19.24 -2.72 9.63
C VAL A 57 -18.05 -1.81 9.85
N ALA A 58 -16.84 -2.35 9.68
CA ALA A 58 -15.58 -1.64 9.94
C ALA A 58 -15.38 -0.39 9.07
N TRP A 59 -16.03 -0.32 7.91
CA TRP A 59 -15.96 0.80 6.95
C TRP A 59 -16.97 1.92 7.24
N GLY A 60 -17.90 1.70 8.16
CA GLY A 60 -18.91 2.69 8.54
C GLY A 60 -18.31 3.91 9.25
N ARG A 61 -18.98 5.06 9.14
CA ARG A 61 -18.50 6.34 9.68
C ARG A 61 -18.15 6.27 11.18
N LYS A 62 -18.96 5.51 11.97
CA LYS A 62 -18.72 5.38 13.42
C LYS A 62 -17.41 4.64 13.69
N ALA A 63 -17.21 3.46 13.09
CA ALA A 63 -16.00 2.65 13.26
C ALA A 63 -14.75 3.42 12.81
N LEU A 64 -14.80 4.11 11.67
CA LEU A 64 -13.71 4.96 11.19
C LEU A 64 -13.41 6.12 12.15
N LYS A 65 -14.43 6.75 12.74
CA LYS A 65 -14.22 7.80 13.74
C LYS A 65 -13.59 7.25 15.01
N ASP A 66 -14.01 6.07 15.47
CA ASP A 66 -13.43 5.40 16.63
C ASP A 66 -11.94 5.09 16.39
N ASN A 67 -11.58 4.62 15.17
CA ASN A 67 -10.18 4.42 14.77
C ASN A 67 -9.37 5.72 14.79
N ILE A 68 -9.92 6.81 14.23
CA ILE A 68 -9.27 8.14 14.25
C ILE A 68 -9.03 8.57 15.70
N ASP A 69 -10.00 8.42 16.59
CA ASP A 69 -9.88 8.79 18.00
C ASP A 69 -8.78 7.99 18.72
N ILE A 70 -8.56 6.73 18.31
CA ILE A 70 -7.45 5.92 18.81
C ILE A 70 -6.11 6.53 18.38
N TYR A 71 -5.93 6.85 17.10
CA TYR A 71 -4.69 7.45 16.59
C TYR A 71 -4.42 8.82 17.21
N GLU A 72 -5.44 9.70 17.28
CA GLU A 72 -5.32 11.04 17.86
C GLU A 72 -4.90 11.02 19.33
N ARG A 73 -5.42 10.08 20.14
CA ARG A 73 -5.00 9.92 21.54
C ARG A 73 -3.52 9.57 21.70
N TRP A 74 -2.90 9.01 20.69
CA TRP A 74 -1.47 8.70 20.63
C TRP A 74 -0.66 9.78 19.91
N GLY A 75 -1.30 10.87 19.48
CA GLY A 75 -0.67 11.99 18.80
C GLY A 75 -0.41 11.75 17.32
N PHE A 76 -1.10 10.79 16.69
CA PHE A 76 -1.02 10.55 15.26
C PHE A 76 -2.17 11.17 14.49
N ASN A 77 -1.90 11.57 13.25
CA ASN A 77 -2.90 11.99 12.27
C ASN A 77 -3.12 10.86 11.26
N LEU A 78 -4.34 10.40 11.09
CA LEU A 78 -4.69 9.48 10.01
C LEU A 78 -4.69 10.25 8.68
N VAL A 79 -3.82 9.89 7.74
CA VAL A 79 -3.64 10.60 6.47
C VAL A 79 -4.08 9.80 5.24
N ALA A 80 -4.20 8.50 5.38
CA ALA A 80 -4.71 7.60 4.35
C ALA A 80 -5.33 6.35 5.00
N MET A 81 -6.28 5.75 4.32
CA MET A 81 -6.79 4.42 4.62
C MET A 81 -6.29 3.44 3.55
N GLU A 82 -5.74 2.31 3.99
CA GLU A 82 -5.22 1.25 3.10
C GLU A 82 -5.91 -0.07 3.41
N ASP A 83 -7.23 -0.03 3.41
CA ASP A 83 -8.07 -1.19 3.57
C ASP A 83 -9.49 -0.89 3.09
N THR A 84 -10.23 -1.91 2.69
CA THR A 84 -11.55 -1.81 2.08
C THR A 84 -12.54 -2.82 2.67
N PRO A 85 -13.85 -2.62 2.46
CA PRO A 85 -14.81 -3.71 2.57
C PRO A 85 -14.45 -4.86 1.63
N PRO A 86 -15.08 -6.05 1.78
CA PRO A 86 -14.92 -7.13 0.82
C PRO A 86 -15.19 -6.68 -0.63
N MET A 87 -14.35 -7.10 -1.58
CA MET A 87 -14.40 -6.69 -2.98
C MET A 87 -14.33 -7.87 -3.97
N ASP A 88 -14.33 -9.11 -3.52
CA ASP A 88 -14.08 -10.24 -4.42
C ASP A 88 -15.20 -10.45 -5.45
N ARG A 89 -16.47 -10.19 -5.09
CA ARG A 89 -17.59 -10.25 -6.03
C ARG A 89 -17.50 -9.13 -7.08
N ILE A 90 -17.06 -7.94 -6.67
CA ILE A 90 -16.79 -6.82 -7.61
C ILE A 90 -15.72 -7.24 -8.59
N ARG A 91 -14.54 -7.66 -8.08
CA ARG A 91 -13.36 -8.01 -8.89
C ARG A 91 -13.67 -9.12 -9.89
N LEU A 92 -14.44 -10.12 -9.49
CA LEU A 92 -14.78 -11.29 -10.29
C LEU A 92 -16.06 -11.12 -11.13
N GLY A 93 -16.75 -9.97 -11.03
CA GLY A 93 -17.99 -9.71 -11.76
C GLY A 93 -19.17 -10.61 -11.35
N GLN A 94 -19.20 -11.05 -10.09
CA GLN A 94 -20.17 -12.00 -9.57
C GLN A 94 -21.47 -11.35 -9.08
N GLU A 95 -22.50 -12.16 -8.86
CA GLU A 95 -23.75 -11.73 -8.20
C GLU A 95 -23.44 -11.19 -6.79
N GLY A 96 -24.11 -10.10 -6.40
CA GLY A 96 -23.86 -9.39 -5.14
C GLY A 96 -22.77 -8.34 -5.22
N ARG A 97 -22.13 -8.13 -6.39
CA ARG A 97 -21.13 -7.07 -6.58
C ARG A 97 -21.66 -5.66 -6.30
N ASP A 98 -22.94 -5.42 -6.55
CA ASP A 98 -23.54 -4.10 -6.33
C ASP A 98 -23.65 -3.79 -4.83
N GLU A 99 -23.91 -4.79 -3.98
CA GLU A 99 -23.87 -4.65 -2.53
C GLU A 99 -22.46 -4.32 -2.03
N GLU A 100 -21.43 -4.99 -2.54
CA GLU A 100 -20.04 -4.67 -2.21
C GLU A 100 -19.64 -3.25 -2.70
N ILE A 101 -20.14 -2.82 -3.86
CA ILE A 101 -19.95 -1.44 -4.35
C ILE A 101 -20.60 -0.42 -3.41
N ASP A 102 -21.81 -0.70 -2.91
CA ASP A 102 -22.50 0.18 -1.97
C ASP A 102 -21.72 0.30 -0.65
N HIS A 103 -21.14 -0.77 -0.13
CA HIS A 103 -20.26 -0.74 1.04
C HIS A 103 -19.00 0.09 0.78
N PHE A 104 -18.38 -0.05 -0.39
CA PHE A 104 -17.21 0.74 -0.76
C PHE A 104 -17.56 2.26 -0.86
N ILE A 105 -18.71 2.57 -1.46
CA ILE A 105 -19.24 3.96 -1.52
C ILE A 105 -19.52 4.50 -0.12
N GLU A 106 -20.05 3.68 0.79
CA GLU A 106 -20.26 4.08 2.19
C GLU A 106 -18.91 4.46 2.84
N GLN A 107 -17.86 3.65 2.66
CA GLN A 107 -16.53 3.97 3.15
C GLN A 107 -16.00 5.29 2.56
N VAL A 108 -16.11 5.48 1.25
CA VAL A 108 -15.68 6.71 0.57
C VAL A 108 -16.37 7.95 1.18
N LYS A 109 -17.68 7.88 1.35
CA LYS A 109 -18.47 8.97 1.98
C LYS A 109 -18.04 9.21 3.43
N ALA A 110 -17.84 8.15 4.18
CA ALA A 110 -17.41 8.21 5.57
C ALA A 110 -16.04 8.88 5.69
N LEU A 111 -15.03 8.43 4.91
CA LEU A 111 -13.68 9.00 4.87
C LEU A 111 -13.73 10.50 4.51
N GLY A 112 -14.44 10.87 3.43
CA GLY A 112 -14.58 12.27 3.04
C GLY A 112 -15.20 13.12 4.13
N SER A 113 -16.25 12.64 4.82
CA SER A 113 -16.89 13.33 5.94
C SER A 113 -15.99 13.50 7.16
N LEU A 114 -14.96 12.70 7.29
CA LEU A 114 -13.97 12.72 8.37
C LEU A 114 -12.65 13.40 7.96
N GLY A 115 -12.57 13.93 6.74
CA GLY A 115 -11.41 14.66 6.24
C GLY A 115 -10.25 13.77 5.76
N ILE A 116 -10.46 12.48 5.59
CA ILE A 116 -9.45 11.55 5.06
C ILE A 116 -9.57 11.50 3.53
N ALA A 117 -8.59 12.06 2.85
CA ALA A 117 -8.65 12.29 1.40
C ALA A 117 -8.04 11.16 0.55
N THR A 118 -7.47 10.12 1.14
CA THR A 118 -6.79 9.05 0.40
C THR A 118 -7.29 7.68 0.84
N LEU A 119 -7.75 6.88 -0.14
CA LEU A 119 -8.16 5.49 0.04
C LEU A 119 -7.39 4.61 -0.93
N ALA A 120 -6.46 3.81 -0.42
CA ALA A 120 -5.77 2.81 -1.20
C ALA A 120 -6.59 1.52 -1.29
N TYR A 121 -6.62 0.92 -2.46
CA TYR A 121 -7.28 -0.34 -2.77
C TYR A 121 -6.49 -1.13 -3.80
N ASN A 122 -6.78 -2.41 -3.94
CA ASN A 122 -6.13 -3.27 -4.91
C ASN A 122 -7.13 -4.06 -5.76
N TRP A 123 -6.65 -4.73 -6.82
CA TRP A 123 -7.49 -5.57 -7.69
C TRP A 123 -7.10 -7.05 -7.62
N MET A 124 -6.53 -7.48 -6.48
CA MET A 124 -6.09 -8.86 -6.21
C MET A 124 -7.24 -9.71 -5.67
N ALA A 125 -8.07 -10.27 -6.56
CA ALA A 125 -9.17 -11.13 -6.15
C ALA A 125 -8.67 -12.39 -5.42
N LEU A 126 -9.36 -12.79 -4.35
CA LEU A 126 -9.15 -14.01 -3.56
C LEU A 126 -7.77 -14.14 -2.89
N SER A 127 -6.92 -13.12 -3.00
CA SER A 127 -5.60 -13.11 -2.36
C SER A 127 -5.19 -11.69 -1.99
N SER A 128 -4.03 -11.57 -1.41
CA SER A 128 -3.33 -10.31 -1.13
C SER A 128 -1.89 -10.42 -1.66
N TRP A 129 -0.97 -9.58 -1.18
CA TRP A 129 0.43 -9.71 -1.55
C TRP A 129 0.98 -11.12 -1.26
N GLY A 130 1.81 -11.65 -2.15
CA GLY A 130 2.28 -13.03 -2.10
C GLY A 130 3.78 -13.15 -1.94
N ARG A 131 4.23 -13.99 -0.98
CA ARG A 131 5.64 -14.38 -0.83
C ARG A 131 5.75 -15.91 -0.72
N THR A 132 6.87 -16.44 -1.16
CA THR A 132 7.16 -17.87 -1.09
C THR A 132 8.21 -18.20 -0.04
N ASP A 133 8.97 -17.20 0.39
CA ASP A 133 9.95 -17.31 1.47
C ASP A 133 9.94 -16.00 2.30
N ILE A 134 10.00 -16.15 3.62
CA ILE A 134 10.00 -15.03 4.58
C ILE A 134 11.29 -14.95 5.39
N GLN A 135 12.30 -15.78 5.05
CA GLN A 135 13.56 -15.90 5.80
C GLN A 135 14.78 -15.93 4.88
N ILE A 136 14.70 -15.24 3.74
CA ILE A 136 15.87 -15.09 2.87
C ILE A 136 16.92 -14.27 3.60
N LYS A 137 18.13 -14.80 3.72
CA LYS A 137 19.23 -14.08 4.36
C LYS A 137 19.73 -12.95 3.49
N ASP A 138 19.85 -11.78 4.09
CA ASP A 138 20.39 -10.57 3.49
C ASP A 138 21.54 -9.99 4.34
N ARG A 139 21.89 -8.75 4.12
CA ARG A 139 22.98 -8.00 4.76
C ARG A 139 23.04 -8.25 6.28
N GLY A 140 24.21 -8.64 6.77
CA GLY A 140 24.44 -8.91 8.19
C GLY A 140 23.67 -10.08 8.79
N GLY A 141 22.97 -10.87 7.97
CA GLY A 141 22.14 -11.99 8.42
C GLY A 141 20.71 -11.58 8.78
N ALA A 142 20.26 -10.37 8.42
CA ALA A 142 18.86 -9.98 8.46
C ALA A 142 18.02 -10.90 7.57
N PHE A 143 16.73 -11.00 7.83
CA PHE A 143 15.79 -11.73 6.97
C PHE A 143 14.96 -10.76 6.14
N VAL A 144 14.76 -11.12 4.87
CA VAL A 144 13.85 -10.43 3.97
C VAL A 144 12.86 -11.42 3.38
N THR A 145 11.72 -10.92 2.92
CA THR A 145 10.75 -11.75 2.20
C THR A 145 11.10 -11.79 0.71
N GLY A 146 10.65 -12.83 0.01
CA GLY A 146 10.85 -12.94 -1.42
C GLY A 146 9.85 -13.87 -2.08
N TYR A 147 9.89 -13.89 -3.39
CA TYR A 147 8.97 -14.65 -4.22
C TYR A 147 9.73 -15.41 -5.29
N SER A 148 9.31 -16.67 -5.51
CA SER A 148 9.69 -17.49 -6.65
C SER A 148 8.42 -17.97 -7.35
N ARG A 149 8.27 -17.66 -8.65
CA ARG A 149 7.13 -18.05 -9.46
C ARG A 149 6.92 -19.56 -9.47
N SER A 150 8.00 -20.32 -9.58
CA SER A 150 7.93 -21.78 -9.60
C SER A 150 7.32 -22.37 -8.34
N ILE A 151 7.61 -21.78 -7.18
CA ILE A 151 7.03 -22.19 -5.88
C ILE A 151 5.60 -21.64 -5.75
N GLY A 152 5.37 -20.37 -6.09
CA GLY A 152 4.06 -19.74 -5.99
C GLY A 152 3.00 -20.44 -6.84
N GLN A 153 3.33 -20.75 -8.08
CA GLN A 153 2.42 -21.45 -9.00
C GLN A 153 2.22 -22.94 -8.68
N ALA A 154 3.09 -23.53 -7.88
CA ALA A 154 2.90 -24.92 -7.40
C ALA A 154 1.82 -25.00 -6.30
N LYS A 155 1.39 -23.89 -5.71
CA LYS A 155 0.28 -23.87 -4.76
C LYS A 155 -1.05 -24.16 -5.46
N PRO A 156 -2.07 -24.68 -4.75
CA PRO A 156 -3.40 -24.92 -5.34
C PRO A 156 -4.00 -23.68 -5.99
N ASN A 157 -4.71 -23.86 -7.08
CA ASN A 157 -5.43 -22.77 -7.73
C ASN A 157 -6.50 -22.17 -6.80
N LEU A 158 -6.68 -20.86 -6.88
CA LEU A 158 -7.76 -20.12 -6.22
C LEU A 158 -9.05 -20.19 -7.03
N LEU A 159 -8.92 -20.23 -8.36
CA LEU A 159 -10.02 -20.41 -9.31
C LEU A 159 -9.67 -21.49 -10.32
N GLU A 160 -10.70 -22.10 -10.88
CA GLU A 160 -10.56 -22.95 -12.05
C GLU A 160 -9.97 -22.11 -13.20
N PRO A 161 -8.82 -22.52 -13.79
CA PRO A 161 -8.19 -21.75 -14.85
C PRO A 161 -9.15 -21.48 -16.01
N GLY A 162 -9.23 -20.21 -16.43
CA GLY A 162 -10.11 -19.78 -17.52
C GLY A 162 -11.56 -19.51 -17.12
N SER A 163 -11.95 -19.74 -15.88
CA SER A 163 -13.29 -19.37 -15.38
C SER A 163 -13.53 -17.86 -15.34
N VAL A 164 -12.46 -17.08 -15.19
CA VAL A 164 -12.45 -15.62 -15.26
C VAL A 164 -11.37 -15.20 -16.25
N THR A 165 -11.64 -14.23 -17.12
CA THR A 165 -10.69 -13.72 -18.12
C THR A 165 -10.13 -12.36 -17.72
N VAL A 166 -9.03 -11.94 -18.36
CA VAL A 166 -8.47 -10.59 -18.23
C VAL A 166 -9.51 -9.53 -18.60
N GLU A 167 -10.29 -9.77 -19.65
CA GLU A 167 -11.37 -8.89 -20.08
C GLU A 167 -12.45 -8.76 -19.00
N THR A 168 -12.84 -9.86 -18.36
CA THR A 168 -13.79 -9.85 -17.24
C THR A 168 -13.27 -8.97 -16.10
N MET A 169 -11.98 -9.06 -15.76
CA MET A 169 -11.38 -8.23 -14.72
C MET A 169 -11.40 -6.73 -15.09
N TRP A 170 -11.09 -6.38 -16.35
CA TRP A 170 -11.16 -5.00 -16.83
C TRP A 170 -12.58 -4.46 -16.91
N ASP A 171 -13.54 -5.28 -17.34
CA ASP A 171 -14.96 -4.91 -17.37
C ASP A 171 -15.49 -4.67 -15.96
N SER A 172 -15.12 -5.52 -15.03
CA SER A 172 -15.47 -5.39 -13.60
C SER A 172 -14.87 -4.12 -12.99
N LEU A 173 -13.60 -3.82 -13.28
CA LEU A 173 -12.95 -2.58 -12.84
C LEU A 173 -13.63 -1.35 -13.44
N THR A 174 -13.95 -1.39 -14.72
CA THR A 174 -14.65 -0.30 -15.41
C THR A 174 -16.04 -0.08 -14.79
N TYR A 175 -16.77 -1.15 -14.51
CA TYR A 175 -18.08 -1.10 -13.87
C TYR A 175 -17.99 -0.47 -12.47
N PHE A 176 -17.04 -0.93 -11.66
CA PHE A 176 -16.76 -0.41 -10.33
C PHE A 176 -16.42 1.09 -10.35
N LEU A 177 -15.43 1.48 -11.16
CA LEU A 177 -14.98 2.89 -11.23
C LEU A 177 -16.11 3.82 -11.69
N LYS A 178 -16.96 3.37 -12.63
CA LYS A 178 -18.11 4.15 -13.09
C LYS A 178 -19.11 4.44 -11.96
N ALA A 179 -19.28 3.52 -11.04
CA ALA A 179 -20.18 3.69 -9.89
C ALA A 179 -19.54 4.52 -8.77
N VAL A 180 -18.25 4.30 -8.48
CA VAL A 180 -17.60 4.83 -7.28
C VAL A 180 -17.00 6.23 -7.49
N LEU A 181 -16.41 6.50 -8.67
CA LEU A 181 -15.70 7.77 -8.90
C LEU A 181 -16.56 9.02 -8.71
N PRO A 182 -17.81 9.07 -9.15
CA PRO A 182 -18.66 10.25 -8.89
C PRO A 182 -18.85 10.55 -7.41
N GLU A 183 -18.93 9.52 -6.57
CA GLU A 183 -19.07 9.70 -5.11
C GLU A 183 -17.71 10.04 -4.48
N ALA A 184 -16.59 9.51 -5.01
CA ALA A 184 -15.24 9.85 -4.57
C ALA A 184 -14.93 11.33 -4.83
N GLU A 185 -15.25 11.84 -6.04
CA GLU A 185 -15.11 13.25 -6.41
C GLU A 185 -15.94 14.16 -5.49
N LYS A 186 -17.20 13.82 -5.28
CA LYS A 186 -18.11 14.56 -4.42
C LYS A 186 -17.66 14.58 -2.95
N SER A 187 -17.05 13.50 -2.50
CA SER A 187 -16.53 13.35 -1.12
C SER A 187 -15.12 13.93 -0.94
N GLY A 188 -14.44 14.35 -2.02
CA GLY A 188 -13.06 14.81 -1.98
C GLY A 188 -12.06 13.70 -1.66
N VAL A 189 -12.41 12.45 -1.96
CA VAL A 189 -11.54 11.28 -1.73
C VAL A 189 -10.85 10.88 -3.02
N ARG A 190 -9.56 10.60 -2.95
CA ARG A 190 -8.74 10.09 -4.03
C ARG A 190 -8.53 8.59 -3.84
N LEU A 191 -8.98 7.82 -4.80
CA LEU A 191 -8.73 6.39 -4.85
C LEU A 191 -7.30 6.15 -5.35
N ALA A 192 -6.56 5.24 -4.70
CA ALA A 192 -5.19 4.91 -5.01
C ALA A 192 -5.07 3.41 -5.31
N MET A 193 -5.07 3.03 -6.59
CA MET A 193 -4.94 1.63 -7.00
C MET A 193 -3.53 1.12 -6.73
N HIS A 194 -3.42 0.11 -5.88
CA HIS A 194 -2.17 -0.60 -5.61
C HIS A 194 -1.87 -1.63 -6.72
N PRO A 195 -0.59 -1.82 -7.12
CA PRO A 195 -0.19 -2.87 -8.05
C PRO A 195 -0.51 -4.28 -7.56
N ASP A 196 -0.62 -5.21 -8.47
CA ASP A 196 -0.53 -6.62 -8.12
C ASP A 196 0.82 -6.92 -7.45
N ASP A 197 0.83 -7.72 -6.41
CA ASP A 197 2.06 -8.06 -5.69
C ASP A 197 2.17 -9.59 -5.49
N PRO A 198 3.04 -10.23 -6.26
CA PRO A 198 3.92 -9.71 -7.31
C PRO A 198 3.15 -9.28 -8.58
N PRO A 199 3.73 -8.37 -9.41
CA PRO A 199 3.08 -7.87 -10.63
C PRO A 199 3.16 -8.89 -11.78
N GLN A 200 2.47 -10.01 -11.61
CA GLN A 200 2.33 -11.09 -12.58
C GLN A 200 0.97 -11.01 -13.27
N HIS A 201 0.87 -11.52 -14.49
CA HIS A 201 -0.41 -11.54 -15.23
C HIS A 201 -1.40 -12.59 -14.73
N MET A 202 -0.97 -13.52 -13.88
CA MET A 202 -1.82 -14.59 -13.34
C MET A 202 -1.31 -15.04 -11.98
N ASP A 203 -2.21 -15.18 -11.01
CA ASP A 203 -1.94 -15.83 -9.73
C ASP A 203 -2.92 -16.98 -9.51
N ARG A 204 -2.43 -18.22 -9.57
CA ARG A 204 -3.18 -19.44 -9.25
C ARG A 204 -4.59 -19.49 -9.85
N GLY A 205 -4.69 -19.22 -11.17
CA GLY A 205 -5.94 -19.21 -11.94
C GLY A 205 -6.70 -17.87 -11.92
N VAL A 206 -6.26 -16.88 -11.16
CA VAL A 206 -6.85 -15.53 -11.11
C VAL A 206 -6.05 -14.58 -12.01
N PRO A 207 -6.67 -13.97 -13.05
CA PRO A 207 -6.00 -12.95 -13.85
C PRO A 207 -5.64 -11.71 -13.04
N ARG A 208 -4.51 -11.11 -13.34
CA ARG A 208 -3.99 -9.88 -12.75
C ARG A 208 -3.91 -8.80 -13.82
N ILE A 209 -4.37 -7.60 -13.51
CA ILE A 209 -4.52 -6.50 -14.47
C ILE A 209 -3.83 -5.20 -14.06
N MET A 210 -3.09 -5.22 -12.94
CA MET A 210 -2.28 -4.09 -12.46
C MET A 210 -0.81 -4.51 -12.37
N SER A 211 -0.26 -5.07 -13.46
CA SER A 211 1.04 -5.70 -13.51
C SER A 211 2.05 -5.03 -14.45
N SER A 212 1.68 -3.92 -15.09
CA SER A 212 2.53 -3.15 -15.99
C SER A 212 2.25 -1.65 -15.90
N VAL A 213 3.19 -0.80 -16.32
CA VAL A 213 2.97 0.65 -16.43
C VAL A 213 1.85 0.94 -17.45
N ALA A 214 1.76 0.14 -18.51
CA ALA A 214 0.68 0.23 -19.51
C ALA A 214 -0.71 0.00 -18.89
N ASP A 215 -0.85 -0.93 -17.94
CA ASP A 215 -2.11 -1.16 -17.23
C ASP A 215 -2.54 0.08 -16.45
N TYR A 216 -1.61 0.78 -15.81
CA TYR A 216 -1.89 2.04 -15.11
C TYR A 216 -2.27 3.18 -16.05
N ARG A 217 -1.62 3.26 -17.21
CA ARG A 217 -2.05 4.21 -18.28
C ARG A 217 -3.48 3.90 -18.70
N ARG A 218 -3.84 2.62 -18.87
CA ARG A 218 -5.21 2.18 -19.17
C ARG A 218 -6.19 2.53 -18.06
N LEU A 219 -5.85 2.26 -16.78
CA LEU A 219 -6.66 2.61 -15.61
C LEU A 219 -7.04 4.10 -15.62
N ILE A 220 -6.04 4.97 -15.81
CA ILE A 220 -6.25 6.43 -15.83
C ILE A 220 -7.06 6.86 -17.03
N ALA A 221 -6.86 6.23 -18.19
CA ALA A 221 -7.58 6.55 -19.43
C ALA A 221 -9.07 6.15 -19.39
N ILE A 222 -9.45 5.11 -18.63
CA ILE A 222 -10.85 4.70 -18.47
C ILE A 222 -11.68 5.84 -17.88
N PHE A 223 -11.15 6.51 -16.83
CA PHE A 223 -11.78 7.67 -16.20
C PHE A 223 -10.68 8.68 -15.81
N PRO A 224 -10.50 9.77 -16.57
CA PRO A 224 -9.48 10.78 -16.31
C PRO A 224 -9.89 11.73 -15.16
N SER A 225 -10.33 11.18 -14.04
CA SER A 225 -10.71 11.89 -12.84
C SER A 225 -9.50 12.13 -11.93
N PHE A 226 -9.46 13.27 -11.23
CA PHE A 226 -8.49 13.52 -10.15
C PHE A 226 -8.64 12.51 -8.99
N SER A 227 -9.82 11.95 -8.81
CA SER A 227 -10.09 10.91 -7.80
C SER A 227 -9.66 9.50 -8.25
N ASN A 228 -9.22 9.30 -9.51
CA ASN A 228 -8.69 8.04 -10.01
C ASN A 228 -7.16 8.10 -10.05
N GLY A 229 -6.51 7.49 -9.11
CA GLY A 229 -5.07 7.57 -8.92
C GLY A 229 -4.39 6.24 -8.64
N VAL A 230 -3.09 6.32 -8.40
CA VAL A 230 -2.14 5.21 -8.29
C VAL A 230 -1.55 5.20 -6.90
N THR A 231 -1.52 4.05 -6.22
CA THR A 231 -0.53 3.82 -5.18
C THR A 231 0.79 3.49 -5.88
N LEU A 232 1.74 4.44 -5.85
CA LEU A 232 3.05 4.18 -6.45
C LEU A 232 3.89 3.34 -5.49
N CYS A 233 3.71 2.02 -5.56
CA CYS A 233 4.52 1.05 -4.84
C CYS A 233 5.81 0.78 -5.63
N GLN A 234 6.90 1.50 -5.30
CA GLN A 234 8.13 1.50 -6.08
C GLN A 234 8.70 0.10 -6.32
N GLY A 235 8.69 -0.77 -5.29
CA GLY A 235 9.18 -2.13 -5.43
C GLY A 235 8.41 -2.96 -6.46
N ASN A 236 7.07 -2.80 -6.54
CA ASN A 236 6.28 -3.49 -7.55
C ASN A 236 6.51 -2.89 -8.94
N PHE A 237 6.54 -1.56 -9.06
CA PHE A 237 6.86 -0.92 -10.34
C PHE A 237 8.25 -1.30 -10.85
N ALA A 238 9.24 -1.49 -9.95
CA ALA A 238 10.59 -1.95 -10.31
C ALA A 238 10.63 -3.37 -10.92
N LEU A 239 9.56 -4.15 -10.74
CA LEU A 239 9.41 -5.50 -11.32
C LEU A 239 8.52 -5.50 -12.57
N MET A 240 7.97 -4.37 -13.00
CA MET A 240 7.14 -4.29 -14.21
C MET A 240 7.99 -4.37 -15.49
N PRO A 241 7.44 -4.93 -16.58
CA PRO A 241 8.20 -5.18 -17.81
C PRO A 241 8.91 -3.96 -18.36
N GLU A 242 8.25 -2.81 -18.37
CA GLU A 242 8.80 -1.58 -18.95
C GLU A 242 10.02 -1.07 -18.17
N VAL A 243 10.06 -1.28 -16.85
CA VAL A 243 11.19 -0.90 -16.00
C VAL A 243 12.32 -1.94 -16.11
N LEU A 244 11.98 -3.22 -16.09
CA LEU A 244 12.98 -4.29 -16.23
C LEU A 244 13.68 -4.31 -17.59
N ASN A 245 13.01 -3.81 -18.63
CA ASN A 245 13.55 -3.73 -19.99
C ASN A 245 14.24 -2.38 -20.31
N ASP A 246 14.43 -1.52 -19.30
CA ASP A 246 15.01 -0.17 -19.45
C ASP A 246 14.22 0.72 -20.43
N GLU A 247 12.92 0.48 -20.62
CA GLU A 247 12.05 1.34 -21.43
C GLU A 247 11.65 2.60 -20.67
N THR A 248 11.65 2.53 -19.34
CA THR A 248 11.45 3.63 -18.41
C THR A 248 12.11 3.32 -17.06
N SER A 249 12.18 4.32 -16.20
CA SER A 249 12.70 4.19 -14.82
C SER A 249 11.65 4.66 -13.82
N ILE A 250 11.81 4.27 -12.53
CA ILE A 250 10.88 4.71 -11.49
C ILE A 250 10.78 6.24 -11.39
N PRO A 251 11.88 7.01 -11.42
CA PRO A 251 11.80 8.48 -11.47
C PRO A 251 11.02 9.02 -12.68
N GLU A 252 11.13 8.38 -13.85
CA GLU A 252 10.37 8.77 -15.05
C GLU A 252 8.89 8.45 -14.91
N VAL A 253 8.53 7.29 -14.35
CA VAL A 253 7.15 6.92 -14.03
C VAL A 253 6.53 7.91 -13.03
N ILE A 254 7.29 8.35 -12.00
CA ILE A 254 6.85 9.38 -11.06
C ILE A 254 6.53 10.68 -11.80
N ARG A 255 7.41 11.13 -12.70
CA ARG A 255 7.19 12.35 -13.51
C ARG A 255 6.01 12.20 -14.46
N GLU A 256 5.85 11.04 -15.09
CA GLU A 256 4.75 10.76 -16.04
C GLU A 256 3.39 10.88 -15.35
N PHE A 257 3.22 10.22 -14.21
CA PHE A 257 1.93 10.25 -13.51
C PHE A 257 1.69 11.57 -12.77
N GLY A 258 2.75 12.21 -12.30
CA GLY A 258 2.65 13.47 -11.58
C GLY A 258 1.86 13.37 -10.26
N SER A 259 1.87 14.44 -9.47
CA SER A 259 1.15 14.49 -8.19
C SER A 259 -0.37 14.39 -8.36
N GLU A 260 -0.88 14.70 -9.55
CA GLU A 260 -2.31 14.57 -9.88
C GLU A 260 -2.79 13.13 -9.91
N ARG A 261 -1.89 12.18 -10.22
CA ARG A 261 -2.22 10.75 -10.33
C ARG A 261 -1.61 9.90 -9.22
N ILE A 262 -0.75 10.45 -8.39
CA ILE A 262 -0.12 9.75 -7.27
C ILE A 262 -0.65 10.31 -5.95
N PRO A 263 -1.79 9.81 -5.41
CA PRO A 263 -2.24 10.19 -4.07
C PRO A 263 -1.49 9.52 -2.94
N PHE A 264 -0.77 8.41 -3.18
CA PHE A 264 -0.13 7.61 -2.16
C PHE A 264 1.14 6.93 -2.69
N VAL A 265 2.15 6.79 -1.82
CA VAL A 265 3.45 6.17 -2.16
C VAL A 265 3.83 5.11 -1.14
N HIS A 266 4.20 3.92 -1.64
CA HIS A 266 4.99 2.93 -0.91
C HIS A 266 6.45 3.06 -1.35
N PHE A 267 7.26 3.59 -0.45
CA PHE A 267 8.68 3.79 -0.68
C PHE A 267 9.43 2.55 -0.22
N ARG A 268 9.68 1.63 -1.13
CA ARG A 268 10.43 0.38 -0.91
C ARG A 268 11.20 0.00 -2.15
N ASP A 269 12.16 -0.92 -2.02
CA ASP A 269 12.89 -1.44 -3.15
C ASP A 269 13.05 -2.96 -3.06
N VAL A 270 13.38 -3.56 -4.19
CA VAL A 270 13.53 -4.99 -4.39
C VAL A 270 14.80 -5.29 -5.19
N ARG A 271 15.17 -6.56 -5.28
CA ARG A 271 16.23 -7.04 -6.16
C ARG A 271 15.81 -8.32 -6.87
N GLY A 272 15.90 -8.33 -8.20
CA GLY A 272 15.52 -9.45 -9.03
C GLY A 272 14.55 -9.06 -10.17
N ASN A 273 13.68 -9.98 -10.54
CA ASN A 273 12.68 -9.78 -11.59
C ASN A 273 11.33 -10.39 -11.16
N VAL A 274 10.31 -10.28 -12.01
CA VAL A 274 8.96 -10.74 -11.69
C VAL A 274 8.85 -12.25 -11.39
N ASP A 275 9.78 -13.05 -11.87
CA ASP A 275 9.80 -14.51 -11.66
C ASP A 275 10.51 -14.89 -10.36
N GLU A 276 11.53 -14.13 -9.99
CA GLU A 276 12.29 -14.34 -8.77
C GLU A 276 12.85 -13.04 -8.24
N PHE A 277 12.39 -12.61 -7.09
CA PHE A 277 12.85 -11.39 -6.41
C PHE A 277 12.85 -11.56 -4.90
N ARG A 278 13.59 -10.68 -4.25
CA ARG A 278 13.57 -10.48 -2.81
C ARG A 278 13.40 -9.01 -2.47
N GLU A 279 12.79 -8.75 -1.32
CA GLU A 279 12.83 -7.44 -0.70
C GLU A 279 14.26 -7.11 -0.26
N THR A 280 14.53 -5.82 -0.05
CA THR A 280 15.86 -5.36 0.37
C THR A 280 15.75 -4.36 1.51
N PHE A 281 16.88 -4.00 2.10
CA PHE A 281 16.95 -2.73 2.79
C PHE A 281 16.66 -1.60 1.77
N HIS A 282 16.09 -0.50 2.22
CA HIS A 282 15.72 0.64 1.38
C HIS A 282 16.92 1.32 0.67
N ASP A 283 18.13 1.05 1.13
CA ASP A 283 19.39 1.56 0.57
C ASP A 283 20.15 0.52 -0.28
N ASP A 284 19.58 -0.68 -0.50
CA ASP A 284 20.30 -1.82 -1.12
C ASP A 284 19.47 -2.55 -2.19
N GLY A 285 18.53 -1.88 -2.83
CA GLY A 285 17.74 -2.43 -3.94
C GLY A 285 18.32 -2.14 -5.32
N GLN A 286 17.46 -2.17 -6.33
CA GLN A 286 17.83 -1.93 -7.73
C GLN A 286 17.39 -0.57 -8.26
N THR A 287 16.66 0.22 -7.47
CA THR A 287 16.13 1.53 -7.84
C THR A 287 17.03 2.65 -7.30
N ASP A 288 17.24 3.70 -8.08
CA ASP A 288 17.83 4.94 -7.55
C ASP A 288 16.83 5.70 -6.68
N MET A 289 16.85 5.38 -5.39
CA MET A 289 15.91 5.93 -4.41
C MET A 289 16.10 7.43 -4.18
N ALA A 290 17.33 7.96 -4.38
CA ALA A 290 17.58 9.39 -4.29
C ALA A 290 16.94 10.13 -5.46
N ALA A 291 17.11 9.64 -6.69
CA ALA A 291 16.45 10.18 -7.88
C ALA A 291 14.91 10.11 -7.77
N CYS A 292 14.36 9.12 -7.08
CA CYS A 292 12.91 9.07 -6.80
C CYS A 292 12.46 10.24 -5.92
N ILE A 293 13.19 10.54 -4.82
CA ILE A 293 12.85 11.70 -3.97
C ILE A 293 12.97 13.02 -4.74
N GLU A 294 13.96 13.15 -5.63
CA GLU A 294 14.08 14.31 -6.52
C GLU A 294 12.86 14.42 -7.44
N ALA A 295 12.44 13.31 -8.06
CA ALA A 295 11.25 13.28 -8.91
C ALA A 295 9.97 13.64 -8.14
N TYR A 296 9.78 13.13 -6.91
CA TYR A 296 8.64 13.55 -6.06
C TYR A 296 8.66 15.05 -5.76
N LYS A 297 9.83 15.64 -5.53
CA LYS A 297 9.96 17.09 -5.35
C LYS A 297 9.60 17.85 -6.63
N GLU A 298 10.09 17.41 -7.78
CA GLU A 298 9.84 18.04 -9.08
C GLU A 298 8.35 18.10 -9.42
N ILE A 299 7.60 17.01 -9.12
CA ILE A 299 6.16 16.97 -9.35
C ILE A 299 5.32 17.66 -8.25
N GLY A 300 5.97 18.20 -7.21
CA GLY A 300 5.29 18.81 -6.08
C GLY A 300 4.47 17.83 -5.23
N PHE A 301 4.94 16.60 -5.04
CA PHE A 301 4.23 15.61 -4.23
C PHE A 301 4.24 16.00 -2.74
N GLU A 302 3.06 16.09 -2.12
CA GLU A 302 2.85 16.39 -0.70
C GLU A 302 1.92 15.37 -0.02
N GLY A 303 1.69 14.23 -0.67
CA GLY A 303 0.85 13.16 -0.18
C GLY A 303 1.51 12.30 0.91
N PRO A 304 0.75 11.33 1.45
CA PRO A 304 1.30 10.30 2.32
C PRO A 304 2.30 9.41 1.57
N MET A 305 3.43 9.15 2.24
CA MET A 305 4.46 8.20 1.84
C MET A 305 4.83 7.35 3.04
N ARG A 306 4.88 6.05 2.87
CA ARG A 306 5.30 5.13 3.92
C ARG A 306 6.39 4.17 3.43
N PRO A 307 7.29 3.73 4.31
CA PRO A 307 8.07 2.54 4.03
C PRO A 307 7.12 1.35 3.88
N ASP A 308 7.54 0.39 3.07
CA ASP A 308 6.81 -0.85 2.88
C ASP A 308 7.82 -1.98 2.81
N HIS A 309 7.45 -3.17 3.24
CA HIS A 309 8.27 -4.37 3.35
C HIS A 309 9.73 -4.13 3.74
N VAL A 310 9.98 -4.17 5.04
CA VAL A 310 11.30 -3.95 5.65
C VAL A 310 11.95 -5.27 6.06
N PRO A 311 13.28 -5.33 6.18
CA PRO A 311 13.96 -6.48 6.74
C PRO A 311 13.63 -6.72 8.21
N THR A 312 13.60 -7.98 8.63
CA THR A 312 13.61 -8.39 10.05
C THR A 312 15.05 -8.44 10.53
N LEU A 313 15.37 -7.69 11.58
CA LEU A 313 16.72 -7.59 12.13
C LEU A 313 16.94 -8.50 13.32
N GLN A 314 18.21 -8.60 13.76
CA GLN A 314 18.60 -9.41 14.90
C GLN A 314 17.81 -9.01 16.16
N GLY A 315 17.17 -9.97 16.79
CA GLY A 315 16.40 -9.79 18.04
C GLY A 315 14.88 -9.66 17.81
N GLU A 316 14.43 -9.59 16.59
CA GLU A 316 13.00 -9.59 16.22
C GLU A 316 12.50 -11.01 15.96
N SER A 317 11.20 -11.25 16.14
CA SER A 317 10.59 -12.58 16.04
C SER A 317 10.35 -13.05 14.61
N ASN A 318 10.24 -12.12 13.64
CA ASN A 318 9.72 -12.36 12.30
C ASN A 318 8.26 -12.87 12.27
N ASP A 319 7.47 -12.53 13.28
CA ASP A 319 6.04 -12.82 13.32
C ASP A 319 5.25 -11.96 12.33
N ARG A 320 5.80 -10.79 11.97
CA ARG A 320 5.28 -9.83 10.98
C ARG A 320 6.30 -9.64 9.85
N PRO A 321 6.50 -10.65 9.01
CA PRO A 321 7.51 -10.58 7.94
C PRO A 321 7.28 -9.35 7.04
N GLY A 322 8.31 -8.56 6.84
CA GLY A 322 8.22 -7.30 6.10
C GLY A 322 7.74 -6.09 6.92
N TYR A 323 7.33 -6.27 8.18
CA TYR A 323 6.74 -5.21 9.01
C TYR A 323 7.30 -5.14 10.43
N GLU A 324 8.47 -5.74 10.69
CA GLU A 324 9.11 -5.68 11.99
C GLU A 324 9.71 -4.29 12.26
N MET A 325 9.79 -3.93 13.56
CA MET A 325 10.01 -2.53 13.95
C MET A 325 11.40 -1.98 13.61
N LEU A 326 12.47 -2.76 13.80
CA LEU A 326 13.83 -2.25 13.58
C LEU A 326 14.08 -1.93 12.10
N GLY A 327 13.57 -2.77 11.19
CA GLY A 327 13.60 -2.49 9.76
C GLY A 327 12.83 -1.22 9.40
N ARG A 328 11.67 -0.98 10.04
CA ARG A 328 10.88 0.25 9.85
C ARG A 328 11.63 1.49 10.32
N LEU A 329 12.31 1.42 11.48
CA LEU A 329 13.13 2.53 11.98
C LEU A 329 14.26 2.89 11.01
N PHE A 330 14.93 1.86 10.46
CA PHE A 330 15.95 2.06 9.43
C PHE A 330 15.37 2.77 8.20
N ALA A 331 14.26 2.25 7.68
CA ALA A 331 13.60 2.78 6.48
C ALA A 331 13.15 4.24 6.66
N VAL A 332 12.49 4.56 7.78
CA VAL A 332 12.09 5.93 8.13
C VAL A 332 13.31 6.86 8.19
N GLY A 333 14.41 6.41 8.83
CA GLY A 333 15.64 7.19 8.90
C GLY A 333 16.25 7.45 7.53
N TYR A 334 16.27 6.45 6.66
CA TYR A 334 16.76 6.55 5.29
C TYR A 334 15.93 7.52 4.43
N ILE A 335 14.61 7.34 4.42
CA ILE A 335 13.68 8.23 3.68
C ILE A 335 13.86 9.68 4.14
N ARG A 336 13.89 9.92 5.45
CA ARG A 336 14.07 11.27 6.01
C ARG A 336 15.44 11.85 5.65
N GLY A 337 16.48 11.05 5.62
CA GLY A 337 17.81 11.49 5.18
C GLY A 337 17.81 11.94 3.72
N LEU A 338 17.17 11.20 2.83
CA LEU A 338 17.01 11.58 1.43
C LEU A 338 16.12 12.81 1.28
N GLU A 339 15.00 12.88 2.00
CA GLU A 339 14.12 14.04 2.01
C GLU A 339 14.89 15.30 2.43
N HIS A 340 15.64 15.27 3.51
CA HIS A 340 16.45 16.41 3.97
C HIS A 340 17.54 16.80 2.96
N SER A 341 18.14 15.86 2.25
CA SER A 341 19.15 16.16 1.25
C SER A 341 18.58 16.88 0.04
N VAL A 342 17.34 16.55 -0.34
CA VAL A 342 16.68 17.08 -1.55
C VAL A 342 15.86 18.35 -1.26
N TYR A 343 15.06 18.35 -0.19
CA TYR A 343 14.17 19.48 0.17
C TYR A 343 14.85 20.53 1.07
N GLY A 344 15.99 20.20 1.65
CA GLY A 344 16.63 21.01 2.69
C GLY A 344 16.09 20.67 4.08
N HIS A 345 16.85 21.03 5.11
CA HIS A 345 16.46 20.81 6.50
C HIS A 345 15.29 21.73 6.87
N PRO A 346 14.19 21.23 7.47
CA PRO A 346 13.14 22.12 7.96
C PRO A 346 13.72 23.09 9.00
N SER A 347 13.54 24.38 8.75
CA SER A 347 14.17 25.46 9.53
C SER A 347 13.57 25.69 10.92
N THR A 348 12.53 24.95 11.30
CA THR A 348 11.89 25.05 12.62
C THR A 348 11.45 23.70 13.13
N ARG A 349 12.09 23.22 14.20
CA ARG A 349 11.39 22.30 15.11
C ARG A 349 10.35 23.13 15.84
N VAL A 350 9.07 22.88 15.60
CA VAL A 350 8.02 23.35 16.50
C VAL A 350 8.33 22.71 17.86
N SER A 351 8.52 23.52 18.88
CA SER A 351 8.72 23.05 20.24
C SER A 351 7.50 22.23 20.67
N ASP A 352 7.71 20.96 20.87
CA ASP A 352 6.69 20.03 21.36
C ASP A 352 6.14 20.55 22.70
N PRO A 353 4.85 20.74 22.89
CA PRO A 353 4.31 20.91 24.22
C PRO A 353 4.48 19.58 24.96
N SER A 354 5.28 19.59 26.03
CA SER A 354 5.46 18.43 26.89
C SER A 354 4.10 17.82 27.25
N PRO A 355 3.90 16.50 27.17
CA PRO A 355 2.66 15.91 27.59
C PRO A 355 2.44 16.24 29.07
N SER A 356 1.31 16.82 29.37
CA SER A 356 0.85 17.02 30.75
C SER A 356 0.73 15.64 31.41
N THR A 357 1.53 15.46 32.46
CA THR A 357 1.60 14.29 33.32
C THR A 357 0.26 13.84 33.87
#